data_34267b05533f1582b18c08dd3e397933
#
_entry.id   34267b05533f1582b18c08dd3e397933
#
_cell.length_a   1.000
_cell.length_b   1.000
_cell.length_c   1.000
_cell.angle_alpha   90.00
_cell.angle_beta   90.00
_cell.angle_gamma   90.00
#
_symmetry.space_group_name_H-M   'P 1'
#
loop_
_entity.id
_entity.type
_entity.pdbx_description
1 polymer ?
#
loop_
_entity_poly.entity_id
_entity_poly.type
_entity_poly.pdbx_seq_one_letter_code
_entity_poly.pdbx_strand_id
1 'polypeptide(L)'
;NGSRIVYMALDDSRDSIQRIKSMNLGWYAFDQLEEVSESTFIAAAGQLRKKGVMRCSFHTCNPAGHDWVWKKFKQYKEKQNNTKGDYRLIETRTWTPDVPAPETDEEVRVYSDNPHLPADYIKHLLSMPQMWVNRYVYCSWDDFAGLVYPMFDEKVHVIKPFEMPKWWNRYVVYDYGYKNPTCILFAAVDDEKNIFVYDIVYGDEMRIDEIVPMVEDRLETGMDYEFIADPSINRTERDGYSIADEWEEYGIEWERANNDKRAGFDRVARYLTTDKNGHCQLKFFDVRNMGFLLDEIMDYKWKELKHGHSQKSAPEEPVKKNDHAMDCVRYLVHAVEGSNKPKRRSSYKTPSFFKRTTSWMGT
;
A
#
# COMPACT_ATOMS: atom_id res chain seq x y z
N ASN A 1 -43.99 18.87 8.03
CA ASN A 1 -42.96 19.29 8.98
C ASN A 1 -41.88 20.18 8.31
N GLY A 2 -41.94 20.41 6.99
CA GLY A 2 -41.01 21.26 6.24
C GLY A 2 -39.59 20.67 6.01
N SER A 3 -39.40 19.37 6.25
CA SER A 3 -38.15 18.68 5.93
C SER A 3 -38.03 18.46 4.43
N ARG A 4 -36.82 18.62 3.88
CA ARG A 4 -36.50 18.34 2.48
C ARG A 4 -35.37 17.32 2.41
N ILE A 5 -35.58 16.29 1.61
CA ILE A 5 -34.55 15.29 1.24
C ILE A 5 -34.12 15.59 -0.19
N VAL A 6 -32.82 15.68 -0.41
CA VAL A 6 -32.22 15.90 -1.74
C VAL A 6 -31.39 14.67 -2.09
N TYR A 7 -31.70 14.07 -3.23
CA TYR A 7 -30.91 13.00 -3.83
C TYR A 7 -30.01 13.59 -4.91
N MET A 8 -28.76 13.16 -4.94
CA MET A 8 -27.81 13.59 -5.96
C MET A 8 -26.80 12.49 -6.26
N ALA A 9 -26.49 12.35 -7.54
CA ALA A 9 -25.32 11.59 -7.93
C ALA A 9 -24.06 12.36 -7.52
N LEU A 10 -23.07 11.66 -7.01
CA LEU A 10 -21.78 12.19 -6.63
C LEU A 10 -20.71 11.63 -7.55
N ASP A 11 -19.86 12.53 -8.00
CA ASP A 11 -18.56 12.26 -8.56
C ASP A 11 -17.54 13.09 -7.79
N ASP A 12 -16.25 12.79 -7.91
CA ASP A 12 -15.19 13.56 -7.25
C ASP A 12 -14.85 14.88 -8.00
N SER A 13 -15.78 15.38 -8.83
CA SER A 13 -15.61 16.65 -9.50
C SER A 13 -15.64 17.83 -8.53
N ARG A 14 -14.96 18.90 -8.90
CA ARG A 14 -15.01 20.16 -8.14
C ARG A 14 -16.44 20.67 -7.96
N ASP A 15 -17.29 20.47 -8.95
CA ASP A 15 -18.68 20.95 -8.92
C ASP A 15 -19.52 20.18 -7.90
N SER A 16 -19.38 18.85 -7.81
CA SER A 16 -20.04 18.01 -6.81
C SER A 16 -19.60 18.40 -5.40
N ILE A 17 -18.31 18.59 -5.17
CA ILE A 17 -17.77 19.03 -3.88
C ILE A 17 -18.25 20.43 -3.51
N GLN A 18 -18.34 21.38 -4.47
CA GLN A 18 -18.85 22.72 -4.23
C GLN A 18 -20.36 22.72 -3.87
N ARG A 19 -21.14 21.88 -4.53
CA ARG A 19 -22.56 21.68 -4.17
C ARG A 19 -22.70 21.21 -2.72
N ILE A 20 -21.94 20.20 -2.31
CA ILE A 20 -21.94 19.72 -0.93
C ILE A 20 -21.57 20.85 0.02
N LYS A 21 -20.49 21.60 -0.23
CA LYS A 21 -20.03 22.71 0.62
C LYS A 21 -21.04 23.83 0.77
N SER A 22 -21.97 24.00 -0.16
CA SER A 22 -23.04 25.00 -0.09
C SER A 22 -24.22 24.57 0.78
N MET A 23 -24.30 23.31 1.22
CA MET A 23 -25.44 22.77 1.95
C MET A 23 -25.37 23.10 3.46
N ASN A 24 -26.53 23.03 4.12
CA ASN A 24 -26.66 23.09 5.56
C ASN A 24 -27.49 21.90 6.01
N LEU A 25 -26.79 20.83 6.38
CA LEU A 25 -27.38 19.50 6.56
C LEU A 25 -27.74 19.26 8.03
N GLY A 26 -28.90 18.63 8.24
CA GLY A 26 -29.24 17.97 9.51
C GLY A 26 -28.71 16.55 9.54
N TRP A 27 -28.82 15.86 8.39
CA TRP A 27 -28.26 14.52 8.19
C TRP A 27 -27.87 14.33 6.72
N TYR A 28 -27.04 13.36 6.46
CA TYR A 28 -26.73 12.87 5.11
C TYR A 28 -26.47 11.36 5.12
N ALA A 29 -26.59 10.76 3.96
CA ALA A 29 -26.25 9.36 3.76
C ALA A 29 -25.46 9.21 2.44
N PHE A 30 -24.47 8.33 2.45
CA PHE A 30 -23.85 7.82 1.24
C PHE A 30 -24.24 6.36 1.07
N ASP A 31 -24.66 6.03 -0.10
CA ASP A 31 -24.80 4.66 -0.56
C ASP A 31 -23.52 4.29 -1.31
N GLN A 32 -22.98 3.09 -1.09
CA GLN A 32 -21.69 2.64 -1.61
C GLN A 32 -20.54 3.59 -1.22
N LEU A 33 -20.31 3.74 0.09
CA LEU A 33 -19.30 4.65 0.62
C LEU A 33 -17.87 4.31 0.12
N GLU A 34 -17.61 3.07 -0.23
CA GLU A 34 -16.36 2.61 -0.83
C GLU A 34 -16.05 3.28 -2.19
N GLU A 35 -17.06 3.81 -2.88
CA GLU A 35 -16.90 4.54 -4.13
C GLU A 35 -16.70 6.06 -3.95
N VAL A 36 -16.86 6.55 -2.71
CA VAL A 36 -16.73 7.96 -2.37
C VAL A 36 -15.33 8.26 -1.86
N SER A 37 -14.70 9.32 -2.33
CA SER A 37 -13.39 9.73 -1.81
C SER A 37 -13.48 10.24 -0.37
N GLU A 38 -12.41 10.06 0.43
CA GLU A 38 -12.35 10.57 1.79
C GLU A 38 -12.52 12.10 1.84
N SER A 39 -12.01 12.83 0.85
CA SER A 39 -12.17 14.28 0.74
C SER A 39 -13.62 14.71 0.58
N THR A 40 -14.40 13.98 -0.22
CA THR A 40 -15.85 14.20 -0.38
C THR A 40 -16.61 13.88 0.89
N PHE A 41 -16.25 12.78 1.57
CA PHE A 41 -16.81 12.43 2.87
C PHE A 41 -16.56 13.53 3.91
N ILE A 42 -15.33 14.03 4.03
CA ILE A 42 -14.96 15.11 4.96
C ILE A 42 -15.72 16.41 4.61
N ALA A 43 -15.85 16.72 3.32
CA ALA A 43 -16.61 17.90 2.88
C ALA A 43 -18.09 17.82 3.33
N ALA A 44 -18.72 16.66 3.21
CA ALA A 44 -20.11 16.45 3.66
C ALA A 44 -20.24 16.51 5.19
N ALA A 45 -19.32 15.89 5.92
CA ALA A 45 -19.29 15.94 7.37
C ALA A 45 -19.21 17.36 7.90
N GLY A 46 -18.43 18.24 7.26
CA GLY A 46 -18.34 19.67 7.59
C GLY A 46 -19.65 20.46 7.38
N GLN A 47 -20.65 19.90 6.69
CA GLN A 47 -21.93 20.53 6.47
C GLN A 47 -23.02 20.11 7.48
N LEU A 48 -22.75 19.19 8.39
CA LEU A 48 -23.63 18.83 9.50
C LEU A 48 -23.74 19.95 10.54
N ARG A 49 -24.28 21.08 10.16
CA ARG A 49 -24.31 22.32 10.96
C ARG A 49 -25.70 22.89 11.22
N LYS A 50 -26.77 22.21 10.75
CA LYS A 50 -28.13 22.70 10.98
C LYS A 50 -28.46 22.68 12.46
N LYS A 51 -28.94 23.81 12.99
CA LYS A 51 -29.34 23.95 14.39
C LYS A 51 -30.71 23.34 14.64
N GLY A 52 -30.94 22.86 15.86
CA GLY A 52 -32.27 22.38 16.31
C GLY A 52 -32.66 20.99 15.80
N VAL A 53 -31.72 20.25 15.22
CA VAL A 53 -31.93 18.86 14.76
C VAL A 53 -30.79 17.97 15.22
N MET A 54 -31.04 16.66 15.33
CA MET A 54 -29.98 15.68 15.51
C MET A 54 -29.12 15.67 14.26
N ARG A 55 -27.80 15.78 14.43
CA ARG A 55 -26.83 15.79 13.36
C ARG A 55 -26.16 14.42 13.29
N CYS A 56 -26.42 13.69 12.22
CA CYS A 56 -25.87 12.33 12.03
C CYS A 56 -25.65 12.04 10.56
N SER A 57 -24.93 10.98 10.30
CA SER A 57 -24.81 10.41 8.95
C SER A 57 -24.94 8.89 8.99
N PHE A 58 -25.40 8.32 7.89
CA PHE A 58 -25.56 6.89 7.68
C PHE A 58 -24.90 6.53 6.37
N HIS A 59 -24.21 5.42 6.32
CA HIS A 59 -23.51 5.00 5.11
C HIS A 59 -23.68 3.51 4.93
N THR A 60 -23.90 3.08 3.69
CA THR A 60 -23.80 1.70 3.30
C THR A 60 -22.51 1.50 2.53
N CYS A 61 -21.84 0.38 2.70
CA CYS A 61 -20.66 0.01 1.94
C CYS A 61 -20.53 -1.52 1.88
N ASN A 62 -19.88 -1.98 0.82
CA ASN A 62 -19.31 -3.32 0.82
C ASN A 62 -17.80 -3.19 1.15
N PRO A 63 -17.22 -4.17 1.85
CA PRO A 63 -15.79 -4.15 2.10
C PRO A 63 -15.00 -4.01 0.80
N ALA A 64 -14.00 -3.11 0.78
CA ALA A 64 -13.15 -2.88 -0.37
C ALA A 64 -11.65 -3.00 -0.01
N GLY A 65 -11.33 -3.89 0.94
CA GLY A 65 -10.00 -4.03 1.50
C GLY A 65 -9.73 -2.98 2.59
N HIS A 66 -8.47 -2.73 2.87
CA HIS A 66 -8.02 -1.82 3.93
C HIS A 66 -7.95 -0.35 3.46
N ASP A 67 -8.97 0.11 2.75
CA ASP A 67 -9.11 1.49 2.26
C ASP A 67 -9.35 2.52 3.39
N TRP A 68 -9.64 3.78 3.01
CA TRP A 68 -9.93 4.83 3.97
C TRP A 68 -11.18 4.56 4.83
N VAL A 69 -12.17 3.81 4.29
CA VAL A 69 -13.38 3.40 5.02
C VAL A 69 -13.02 2.41 6.11
N TRP A 70 -12.19 1.40 5.78
CA TRP A 70 -11.67 0.45 6.74
C TRP A 70 -10.86 1.15 7.84
N LYS A 71 -9.90 2.02 7.45
CA LYS A 71 -9.05 2.78 8.39
C LYS A 71 -9.89 3.61 9.36
N LYS A 72 -10.93 4.25 8.86
CA LYS A 72 -11.77 5.16 9.66
C LYS A 72 -12.78 4.44 10.56
N PHE A 73 -13.40 3.37 10.09
CA PHE A 73 -14.50 2.72 10.80
C PHE A 73 -14.11 1.41 11.46
N LYS A 74 -13.45 0.50 10.75
CA LYS A 74 -13.09 -0.84 11.24
C LYS A 74 -11.86 -0.79 12.14
N GLN A 75 -10.75 -0.28 11.65
CA GLN A 75 -9.49 -0.16 12.40
C GLN A 75 -9.64 0.74 13.63
N TYR A 76 -10.42 1.84 13.52
CA TYR A 76 -10.73 2.70 14.65
C TYR A 76 -11.47 1.96 15.76
N LYS A 77 -12.46 1.13 15.42
CA LYS A 77 -13.21 0.31 16.36
C LYS A 77 -12.31 -0.69 17.08
N GLU A 78 -11.39 -1.34 16.35
CA GLU A 78 -10.47 -2.34 16.90
C GLU A 78 -9.42 -1.72 17.84
N LYS A 79 -8.81 -0.60 17.45
CA LYS A 79 -7.77 0.06 18.25
C LYS A 79 -8.26 0.69 19.55
N GLN A 80 -9.51 1.09 19.64
CA GLN A 80 -9.99 1.85 20.80
C GLN A 80 -10.86 1.08 21.79
N ASN A 81 -11.22 -0.18 21.53
CA ASN A 81 -12.22 -0.92 22.34
C ASN A 81 -13.48 -0.07 22.59
N ASN A 82 -13.87 0.80 21.64
CA ASN A 82 -14.65 2.00 21.92
C ASN A 82 -16.14 1.79 21.63
N THR A 83 -16.91 1.57 22.67
CA THR A 83 -18.38 1.59 22.63
C THR A 83 -18.95 3.03 22.65
N LYS A 84 -18.13 4.06 22.79
CA LYS A 84 -18.54 5.48 22.97
C LYS A 84 -17.96 6.44 21.90
N GLY A 85 -17.36 5.93 20.82
CA GLY A 85 -16.82 6.77 19.74
C GLY A 85 -17.90 7.42 18.87
N ASP A 86 -17.48 8.43 18.12
CA ASP A 86 -18.33 9.17 17.16
C ASP A 86 -18.77 8.32 15.97
N TYR A 87 -18.14 7.15 15.76
CA TYR A 87 -18.41 6.24 14.67
C TYR A 87 -18.89 4.88 15.16
N ARG A 88 -19.89 4.31 14.47
CA ARG A 88 -20.36 2.94 14.69
C ARG A 88 -20.30 2.17 13.38
N LEU A 89 -19.68 1.00 13.42
CA LEU A 89 -19.70 0.03 12.33
C LEU A 89 -20.66 -1.12 12.71
N ILE A 90 -21.60 -1.41 11.81
CA ILE A 90 -22.47 -2.58 11.87
C ILE A 90 -22.08 -3.42 10.66
N GLU A 91 -21.58 -4.62 10.91
CA GLU A 91 -21.23 -5.60 9.89
C GLU A 91 -22.35 -6.61 9.79
N THR A 92 -22.85 -6.85 8.59
CA THR A 92 -23.90 -7.82 8.30
C THR A 92 -23.42 -8.79 7.22
N ARG A 93 -23.72 -10.06 7.39
CA ARG A 93 -23.32 -11.14 6.47
C ARG A 93 -24.54 -11.75 5.82
N THR A 94 -24.45 -11.98 4.53
CA THR A 94 -25.48 -12.76 3.82
C THR A 94 -25.42 -14.23 4.22
N TRP A 95 -24.23 -14.74 4.53
CA TRP A 95 -24.02 -16.10 5.03
C TRP A 95 -22.79 -16.16 5.94
N THR A 96 -22.81 -17.07 6.91
CA THR A 96 -21.68 -17.27 7.83
C THR A 96 -20.56 -18.04 7.12
N PRO A 97 -19.29 -17.59 7.18
CA PRO A 97 -18.15 -18.36 6.68
C PRO A 97 -18.05 -19.74 7.31
N ASP A 98 -17.46 -20.69 6.60
CA ASP A 98 -17.22 -22.08 7.04
C ASP A 98 -18.48 -22.91 7.33
N VAL A 99 -19.66 -22.38 7.06
CA VAL A 99 -20.92 -23.11 7.11
C VAL A 99 -21.26 -23.60 5.69
N PRO A 100 -21.62 -24.90 5.52
CA PRO A 100 -22.08 -25.41 4.23
C PRO A 100 -23.25 -24.61 3.66
N ALA A 101 -23.39 -24.59 2.33
CA ALA A 101 -24.51 -23.90 1.68
C ALA A 101 -25.84 -24.38 2.22
N PRO A 102 -26.85 -23.49 2.47
CA PRO A 102 -28.08 -23.84 3.12
C PRO A 102 -28.91 -24.82 2.27
N GLU A 103 -29.52 -25.83 2.89
CA GLU A 103 -30.46 -26.73 2.24
C GLU A 103 -31.93 -26.27 2.45
N THR A 104 -32.17 -25.52 3.52
CA THR A 104 -33.51 -25.08 3.94
C THR A 104 -33.52 -23.59 4.32
N ASP A 105 -34.69 -22.95 4.27
CA ASP A 105 -34.89 -21.58 4.74
C ASP A 105 -34.78 -21.47 6.28
N GLU A 106 -34.92 -22.55 7.01
CA GLU A 106 -34.68 -22.60 8.46
C GLU A 106 -33.20 -22.41 8.78
N GLU A 107 -32.30 -23.00 8.00
CA GLU A 107 -30.86 -22.78 8.16
C GLU A 107 -30.49 -21.33 7.85
N VAL A 108 -31.16 -20.70 6.89
CA VAL A 108 -30.95 -19.28 6.58
C VAL A 108 -31.27 -18.40 7.79
N ARG A 109 -32.31 -18.70 8.53
CA ARG A 109 -32.66 -17.95 9.75
C ARG A 109 -31.62 -18.05 10.86
N VAL A 110 -30.79 -19.09 10.84
CA VAL A 110 -29.75 -19.32 11.84
C VAL A 110 -28.41 -18.71 11.44
N TYR A 111 -28.03 -18.83 10.17
CA TYR A 111 -26.67 -18.52 9.70
C TYR A 111 -26.54 -17.28 8.81
N SER A 112 -27.67 -16.60 8.53
CA SER A 112 -27.71 -15.32 7.82
C SER A 112 -28.14 -14.17 8.72
N ASP A 113 -27.55 -13.01 8.61
CA ASP A 113 -28.02 -11.80 9.28
C ASP A 113 -29.33 -11.26 8.66
N ASN A 114 -29.69 -11.73 7.46
CA ASN A 114 -30.99 -11.50 6.85
C ASN A 114 -31.82 -12.80 6.77
N PRO A 115 -32.66 -13.06 7.77
CA PRO A 115 -33.42 -14.34 7.90
C PRO A 115 -34.52 -14.52 6.85
N HIS A 116 -34.72 -13.54 5.97
CA HIS A 116 -35.79 -13.56 4.96
C HIS A 116 -35.28 -13.91 3.55
N LEU A 117 -34.00 -14.20 3.37
CA LEU A 117 -33.46 -14.62 2.09
C LEU A 117 -33.84 -16.09 1.81
N PRO A 118 -34.15 -16.44 0.55
CA PRO A 118 -34.36 -17.83 0.16
C PRO A 118 -33.04 -18.63 0.15
N ALA A 119 -33.10 -19.91 0.53
CA ALA A 119 -31.93 -20.78 0.54
C ALA A 119 -31.29 -20.96 -0.85
N ASP A 120 -32.07 -21.06 -1.89
CA ASP A 120 -31.60 -21.17 -3.28
C ASP A 120 -30.85 -19.90 -3.75
N TYR A 121 -31.28 -18.73 -3.31
CA TYR A 121 -30.56 -17.46 -3.58
C TYR A 121 -29.19 -17.48 -2.93
N ILE A 122 -29.06 -17.90 -1.68
CA ILE A 122 -27.76 -17.98 -1.01
C ILE A 122 -26.86 -19.04 -1.68
N LYS A 123 -27.41 -20.20 -2.06
CA LYS A 123 -26.67 -21.21 -2.85
C LYS A 123 -26.11 -20.62 -4.15
N HIS A 124 -26.92 -19.84 -4.85
CA HIS A 124 -26.49 -19.17 -6.07
C HIS A 124 -25.33 -18.19 -5.79
N LEU A 125 -25.44 -17.37 -4.75
CA LEU A 125 -24.37 -16.42 -4.37
C LEU A 125 -23.07 -17.15 -4.00
N LEU A 126 -23.16 -18.27 -3.26
CA LEU A 126 -22.00 -19.07 -2.87
C LEU A 126 -21.33 -19.82 -4.05
N SER A 127 -22.02 -19.93 -5.19
CA SER A 127 -21.41 -20.48 -6.43
C SER A 127 -20.57 -19.47 -7.23
N MET A 128 -20.57 -18.19 -6.82
CA MET A 128 -19.77 -17.16 -7.44
C MET A 128 -18.27 -17.34 -7.11
N PRO A 129 -17.34 -16.66 -7.83
CA PRO A 129 -15.92 -16.70 -7.51
C PRO A 129 -15.68 -16.38 -6.02
N GLN A 130 -14.75 -17.10 -5.37
CA GLN A 130 -14.52 -17.01 -3.92
C GLN A 130 -14.27 -15.58 -3.43
N MET A 131 -13.52 -14.78 -4.18
CA MET A 131 -13.27 -13.37 -3.85
C MET A 131 -14.55 -12.54 -3.81
N TRP A 132 -15.47 -12.80 -4.74
CA TRP A 132 -16.80 -12.16 -4.74
C TRP A 132 -17.63 -12.60 -3.53
N VAL A 133 -17.61 -13.89 -3.20
CA VAL A 133 -18.29 -14.47 -2.04
C VAL A 133 -17.76 -13.86 -0.74
N ASN A 134 -16.45 -13.77 -0.58
CA ASN A 134 -15.83 -13.20 0.61
C ASN A 134 -16.30 -11.75 0.82
N ARG A 135 -16.28 -10.95 -0.23
CA ARG A 135 -16.67 -9.52 -0.18
C ARG A 135 -18.17 -9.33 0.09
N TYR A 136 -19.01 -9.92 -0.74
CA TYR A 136 -20.43 -9.59 -0.79
C TYR A 136 -21.33 -10.53 0.03
N VAL A 137 -20.85 -11.73 0.35
CA VAL A 137 -21.60 -12.71 1.13
C VAL A 137 -21.11 -12.77 2.58
N TYR A 138 -19.80 -12.83 2.77
CA TYR A 138 -19.18 -12.94 4.08
C TYR A 138 -18.84 -11.60 4.72
N CYS A 139 -18.98 -10.47 4.00
CA CYS A 139 -18.61 -9.13 4.47
C CYS A 139 -17.16 -9.07 4.96
N SER A 140 -16.24 -9.76 4.25
CA SER A 140 -14.83 -9.81 4.61
C SER A 140 -14.12 -8.53 4.16
N TRP A 141 -13.44 -7.88 5.08
CA TRP A 141 -12.52 -6.77 4.79
C TRP A 141 -11.15 -7.25 4.32
N ASP A 142 -10.83 -8.50 4.63
CA ASP A 142 -9.58 -9.15 4.24
C ASP A 142 -9.68 -9.73 2.82
N ASP A 143 -10.74 -9.41 2.09
CA ASP A 143 -10.90 -9.79 0.69
C ASP A 143 -10.13 -8.83 -0.20
N PHE A 144 -9.01 -9.32 -0.68
CA PHE A 144 -8.01 -8.60 -1.47
C PHE A 144 -8.32 -8.61 -2.97
N ALA A 145 -9.59 -8.61 -3.36
CA ALA A 145 -9.98 -8.51 -4.77
C ALA A 145 -9.30 -7.30 -5.41
N GLY A 146 -8.47 -7.57 -6.39
CA GLY A 146 -7.71 -6.54 -7.10
C GLY A 146 -6.37 -6.17 -6.47
N LEU A 147 -5.96 -6.70 -5.29
CA LEU A 147 -4.62 -6.51 -4.81
C LEU A 147 -3.59 -7.18 -5.71
N VAL A 148 -2.45 -6.52 -5.88
CA VAL A 148 -1.29 -7.08 -6.59
C VAL A 148 -0.66 -8.21 -5.77
N TYR A 149 -0.63 -8.04 -4.43
CA TYR A 149 -0.01 -9.00 -3.50
C TYR A 149 -0.97 -9.48 -2.39
N PRO A 150 -2.01 -10.24 -2.75
CA PRO A 150 -2.99 -10.74 -1.77
C PRO A 150 -2.41 -11.75 -0.76
N MET A 151 -1.20 -12.28 -1.03
CA MET A 151 -0.50 -13.21 -0.14
C MET A 151 0.26 -12.51 0.99
N PHE A 152 0.34 -11.17 0.98
CA PHE A 152 0.99 -10.44 2.07
C PHE A 152 0.17 -10.53 3.36
N ASP A 153 0.85 -10.90 4.45
CA ASP A 153 0.29 -10.93 5.80
C ASP A 153 1.31 -10.33 6.77
N GLU A 154 0.97 -9.25 7.44
CA GLU A 154 1.86 -8.58 8.41
C GLU A 154 2.42 -9.55 9.46
N LYS A 155 1.61 -10.51 9.93
CA LYS A 155 2.01 -11.47 10.98
C LYS A 155 3.12 -12.42 10.53
N VAL A 156 3.25 -12.61 9.21
CA VAL A 156 4.22 -13.54 8.60
C VAL A 156 5.42 -12.78 8.05
N HIS A 157 5.15 -11.65 7.39
CA HIS A 157 6.16 -10.92 6.61
C HIS A 157 6.85 -9.82 7.41
N VAL A 158 6.23 -9.30 8.48
CA VAL A 158 6.84 -8.28 9.34
C VAL A 158 7.45 -8.96 10.55
N ILE A 159 8.76 -8.78 10.70
CA ILE A 159 9.54 -9.46 11.73
C ILE A 159 10.29 -8.47 12.63
N LYS A 160 10.55 -8.87 13.85
CA LYS A 160 11.38 -8.08 14.75
C LYS A 160 12.79 -7.92 14.18
N PRO A 161 13.38 -6.71 14.27
CA PRO A 161 14.77 -6.49 13.87
C PRO A 161 15.73 -7.42 14.61
N PHE A 162 16.76 -7.88 13.90
CA PHE A 162 17.85 -8.66 14.44
C PHE A 162 19.19 -8.19 13.86
N GLU A 163 20.31 -8.53 14.51
CA GLU A 163 21.64 -8.20 14.00
C GLU A 163 21.97 -9.07 12.78
N MET A 164 22.08 -8.42 11.63
CA MET A 164 22.32 -9.09 10.35
C MET A 164 23.82 -9.40 10.18
N PRO A 165 24.18 -10.62 9.73
CA PRO A 165 25.56 -10.97 9.44
C PRO A 165 26.24 -10.03 8.45
N LYS A 166 27.49 -9.68 8.69
CA LYS A 166 28.25 -8.74 7.83
C LYS A 166 28.56 -9.29 6.43
N TRP A 167 28.53 -10.61 6.25
CA TRP A 167 28.79 -11.24 4.95
C TRP A 167 27.55 -11.31 4.06
N TRP A 168 26.37 -10.96 4.55
CA TRP A 168 25.18 -10.84 3.71
C TRP A 168 25.33 -9.68 2.74
N ASN A 169 24.82 -9.86 1.52
CA ASN A 169 24.82 -8.80 0.52
C ASN A 169 23.91 -7.64 0.98
N ARG A 170 24.37 -6.42 0.76
CA ARG A 170 23.61 -5.21 1.09
C ARG A 170 23.18 -4.52 -0.20
N TYR A 171 21.95 -4.08 -0.23
CA TYR A 171 21.34 -3.39 -1.34
C TYR A 171 20.78 -2.06 -0.88
N VAL A 172 20.96 -1.03 -1.70
CA VAL A 172 20.29 0.26 -1.59
C VAL A 172 19.53 0.47 -2.89
N VAL A 173 18.21 0.63 -2.83
CA VAL A 173 17.36 0.71 -4.01
C VAL A 173 16.61 2.02 -4.03
N TYR A 174 16.64 2.73 -5.15
CA TYR A 174 16.15 4.08 -5.28
C TYR A 174 15.08 4.21 -6.35
N ASP A 175 13.92 4.75 -5.98
CA ASP A 175 12.90 5.27 -6.88
C ASP A 175 12.78 6.78 -6.69
N TYR A 176 13.13 7.53 -7.75
CA TYR A 176 13.18 8.97 -7.70
C TYR A 176 11.81 9.61 -7.90
N GLY A 177 11.45 10.52 -7.02
CA GLY A 177 10.35 11.45 -7.17
C GLY A 177 10.70 12.80 -6.54
N TYR A 178 10.23 13.89 -7.12
CA TYR A 178 10.30 15.22 -6.49
C TYR A 178 8.90 15.67 -6.05
N LYS A 179 7.94 15.76 -6.98
CA LYS A 179 6.53 16.03 -6.67
C LYS A 179 5.79 14.80 -6.17
N ASN A 180 6.29 13.62 -6.52
CA ASN A 180 5.89 12.34 -5.99
C ASN A 180 6.92 11.93 -4.92
N PRO A 181 6.56 11.05 -3.99
CA PRO A 181 7.52 10.60 -2.99
C PRO A 181 8.79 10.03 -3.58
N THR A 182 9.92 10.41 -3.01
CA THR A 182 11.20 9.72 -3.17
C THR A 182 11.20 8.52 -2.23
N CYS A 183 11.69 7.38 -2.72
CA CYS A 183 11.87 6.19 -1.92
C CYS A 183 13.29 5.65 -2.04
N ILE A 184 13.98 5.43 -0.92
CA ILE A 184 15.24 4.68 -0.85
C ILE A 184 15.07 3.56 0.14
N LEU A 185 15.20 2.33 -0.34
CA LEU A 185 14.99 1.11 0.42
C LEU A 185 16.34 0.46 0.70
N PHE A 186 16.54 -0.01 1.95
CA PHE A 186 17.73 -0.70 2.40
C PHE A 186 17.40 -2.17 2.70
N ALA A 187 18.17 -3.08 2.11
CA ALA A 187 17.94 -4.50 2.27
C ALA A 187 19.22 -5.31 2.44
N ALA A 188 19.08 -6.42 3.12
CA ALA A 188 20.11 -7.45 3.23
C ALA A 188 19.60 -8.75 2.60
N VAL A 189 20.48 -9.51 1.98
CA VAL A 189 20.17 -10.76 1.30
C VAL A 189 21.15 -11.83 1.75
N ASP A 190 20.61 -12.94 2.25
CA ASP A 190 21.42 -14.10 2.67
C ASP A 190 21.84 -14.99 1.50
N ASP A 191 22.58 -16.06 1.79
CA ASP A 191 23.10 -16.99 0.79
C ASP A 191 21.98 -17.83 0.12
N GLU A 192 20.80 -17.94 0.76
CA GLU A 192 19.62 -18.64 0.24
C GLU A 192 18.69 -17.70 -0.54
N LYS A 193 19.12 -16.44 -0.74
CA LYS A 193 18.35 -15.38 -1.40
C LYS A 193 17.10 -14.94 -0.60
N ASN A 194 17.08 -15.14 0.73
CA ASN A 194 16.07 -14.50 1.54
C ASN A 194 16.39 -13.00 1.65
N ILE A 195 15.39 -12.18 1.45
CA ILE A 195 15.49 -10.72 1.43
C ILE A 195 14.91 -10.17 2.73
N PHE A 196 15.67 -9.31 3.40
CA PHE A 196 15.28 -8.61 4.61
C PHE A 196 15.36 -7.11 4.35
N VAL A 197 14.21 -6.47 4.17
CA VAL A 197 14.12 -5.01 4.07
C VAL A 197 14.19 -4.46 5.50
N TYR A 198 15.25 -3.72 5.82
CA TYR A 198 15.52 -3.33 7.20
C TYR A 198 15.33 -1.84 7.48
N ASP A 199 15.35 -0.98 6.46
CA ASP A 199 15.07 0.45 6.61
C ASP A 199 14.61 1.07 5.29
N ILE A 200 14.00 2.26 5.37
CA ILE A 200 13.52 3.02 4.24
C ILE A 200 13.63 4.54 4.51
N VAL A 201 14.04 5.30 3.51
CA VAL A 201 13.87 6.76 3.45
C VAL A 201 12.71 7.02 2.49
N TYR A 202 11.70 7.74 2.96
CA TYR A 202 10.49 8.00 2.18
C TYR A 202 9.98 9.42 2.46
N GLY A 203 9.75 10.21 1.43
CA GLY A 203 9.23 11.56 1.58
C GLY A 203 9.07 12.31 0.26
N ASP A 204 8.27 13.39 0.32
CA ASP A 204 7.99 14.28 -0.80
C ASP A 204 8.95 15.47 -0.81
N GLU A 205 9.15 16.07 -1.98
CA GLU A 205 9.89 17.33 -2.18
C GLU A 205 11.31 17.35 -1.59
N MET A 206 11.95 16.17 -1.46
CA MET A 206 13.30 16.04 -0.94
C MET A 206 14.31 16.24 -2.05
N ARG A 207 15.32 17.06 -1.79
CA ARG A 207 16.46 17.30 -2.67
C ARG A 207 17.57 16.29 -2.41
N ILE A 208 18.43 16.04 -3.38
CA ILE A 208 19.50 15.05 -3.24
C ILE A 208 20.46 15.44 -2.12
N ASP A 209 20.80 16.73 -1.97
CA ASP A 209 21.66 17.23 -0.89
C ASP A 209 21.06 17.01 0.52
N GLU A 210 19.75 16.88 0.63
CA GLU A 210 19.05 16.53 1.87
C GLU A 210 18.97 14.99 2.10
N ILE A 211 18.90 14.23 1.00
CA ILE A 211 18.78 12.77 1.04
C ILE A 211 20.13 12.11 1.32
N VAL A 212 21.21 12.61 0.73
CA VAL A 212 22.56 12.02 0.85
C VAL A 212 22.96 11.79 2.31
N PRO A 213 22.85 12.75 3.24
CA PRO A 213 23.15 12.50 4.64
C PRO A 213 22.30 11.39 5.27
N MET A 214 21.02 11.29 4.86
CA MET A 214 20.12 10.23 5.38
C MET A 214 20.54 8.84 4.89
N VAL A 215 21.10 8.76 3.67
CA VAL A 215 21.63 7.51 3.14
C VAL A 215 22.94 7.16 3.85
N GLU A 216 23.87 8.13 3.96
CA GLU A 216 25.17 7.92 4.59
C GLU A 216 25.07 7.46 6.05
N ASP A 217 24.12 8.00 6.83
CA ASP A 217 23.86 7.60 8.21
C ASP A 217 23.46 6.12 8.35
N ARG A 218 22.98 5.49 7.26
CA ARG A 218 22.53 4.10 7.20
C ARG A 218 23.57 3.14 6.63
N LEU A 219 24.65 3.68 6.06
CA LEU A 219 25.71 2.88 5.50
C LEU A 219 26.75 2.54 6.59
N GLU A 220 26.99 1.26 6.78
CA GLU A 220 28.02 0.81 7.72
C GLU A 220 29.43 0.93 7.10
N THR A 221 30.36 1.51 7.83
CA THR A 221 31.76 1.64 7.38
C THR A 221 32.39 0.28 7.12
N GLY A 222 32.95 0.10 5.92
CA GLY A 222 33.63 -1.12 5.52
C GLY A 222 32.70 -2.22 4.99
N MET A 223 31.44 -1.90 4.78
CA MET A 223 30.48 -2.77 4.09
C MET A 223 30.39 -2.38 2.61
N ASP A 224 30.26 -3.39 1.75
CA ASP A 224 29.96 -3.18 0.33
C ASP A 224 28.45 -3.15 0.10
N TYR A 225 27.97 -2.19 -0.67
CA TYR A 225 26.55 -2.03 -1.04
C TYR A 225 26.39 -2.06 -2.56
N GLU A 226 25.34 -2.72 -3.03
CA GLU A 226 24.88 -2.63 -4.40
C GLU A 226 23.80 -1.54 -4.49
N PHE A 227 24.09 -0.47 -5.24
CA PHE A 227 23.20 0.68 -5.44
C PHE A 227 22.43 0.50 -6.74
N ILE A 228 21.10 0.44 -6.68
CA ILE A 228 20.23 0.17 -7.81
C ILE A 228 19.15 1.25 -7.87
N ALA A 229 18.91 1.83 -9.05
CA ALA A 229 17.92 2.87 -9.19
C ALA A 229 17.02 2.69 -10.42
N ASP A 230 15.83 3.31 -10.35
CA ASP A 230 14.97 3.43 -11.52
C ASP A 230 15.74 4.01 -12.71
N PRO A 231 15.58 3.43 -13.91
CA PRO A 231 16.27 3.93 -15.10
C PRO A 231 15.98 5.40 -15.45
N SER A 232 14.93 5.99 -14.91
CA SER A 232 14.56 7.38 -15.18
C SER A 232 15.57 8.38 -14.63
N ILE A 233 16.34 8.05 -13.59
CA ILE A 233 17.36 8.95 -13.02
C ILE A 233 18.48 9.28 -14.02
N ASN A 234 18.64 8.46 -15.05
CA ASN A 234 19.65 8.69 -16.12
C ASN A 234 19.11 9.56 -17.27
N ARG A 235 17.88 10.09 -17.16
CA ARG A 235 17.36 11.02 -18.16
C ARG A 235 17.99 12.38 -17.96
N THR A 236 18.65 12.87 -19.00
CA THR A 236 19.21 14.22 -19.00
C THR A 236 18.08 15.25 -19.13
N GLU A 237 18.15 16.28 -18.31
CA GLU A 237 17.31 17.45 -18.41
C GLU A 237 17.82 18.43 -19.48
N ARG A 238 17.20 19.62 -19.61
CA ARG A 238 17.52 20.60 -20.66
C ARG A 238 18.95 21.16 -20.58
N ASP A 239 19.56 21.12 -19.41
CA ASP A 239 20.95 21.54 -19.13
C ASP A 239 21.99 20.45 -19.44
N GLY A 240 21.53 19.24 -19.83
CA GLY A 240 22.41 18.11 -20.13
C GLY A 240 22.83 17.30 -18.90
N TYR A 241 22.24 17.58 -17.71
CA TYR A 241 22.59 16.99 -16.44
C TYR A 241 21.46 16.04 -16.00
N SER A 242 21.78 14.93 -15.36
CA SER A 242 20.82 13.95 -14.89
C SER A 242 20.87 13.82 -13.36
N ILE A 243 19.83 13.23 -12.79
CA ILE A 243 19.78 12.87 -11.36
C ILE A 243 20.94 11.93 -11.00
N ALA A 244 21.31 11.02 -11.88
CA ALA A 244 22.45 10.13 -11.68
C ALA A 244 23.77 10.90 -11.57
N ASP A 245 23.97 11.92 -12.43
CA ASP A 245 25.17 12.77 -12.39
C ASP A 245 25.26 13.53 -11.06
N GLU A 246 24.13 14.00 -10.51
CA GLU A 246 24.08 14.66 -9.21
C GLU A 246 24.51 13.72 -8.06
N TRP A 247 24.08 12.46 -8.08
CA TRP A 247 24.51 11.46 -7.12
C TRP A 247 26.01 11.11 -7.23
N GLU A 248 26.54 11.10 -8.46
CA GLU A 248 27.97 10.85 -8.69
C GLU A 248 28.86 11.93 -8.06
N GLU A 249 28.40 13.18 -7.95
CA GLU A 249 29.13 14.25 -7.23
C GLU A 249 29.31 13.92 -5.73
N TYR A 250 28.38 13.14 -5.14
CA TYR A 250 28.48 12.64 -3.77
C TYR A 250 29.19 11.27 -3.68
N GLY A 251 29.71 10.75 -4.81
CA GLY A 251 30.43 9.49 -4.86
C GLY A 251 29.58 8.24 -4.82
N ILE A 252 28.28 8.35 -5.13
CA ILE A 252 27.34 7.24 -5.24
C ILE A 252 27.00 7.01 -6.70
N GLU A 253 27.38 5.82 -7.21
CA GLU A 253 27.07 5.38 -8.57
C GLU A 253 25.91 4.38 -8.53
N TRP A 254 24.85 4.64 -9.28
CA TRP A 254 23.66 3.81 -9.35
C TRP A 254 23.68 2.88 -10.57
N GLU A 255 23.49 1.58 -10.32
CA GLU A 255 23.20 0.63 -11.39
C GLU A 255 21.73 0.75 -11.82
N ARG A 256 21.48 0.57 -13.12
CA ARG A 256 20.12 0.62 -13.66
C ARG A 256 19.32 -0.60 -13.24
N ALA A 257 18.16 -0.39 -12.63
CA ALA A 257 17.21 -1.42 -12.33
C ALA A 257 16.63 -2.07 -13.61
N ASN A 258 16.27 -3.34 -13.51
CA ASN A 258 15.45 -3.98 -14.52
C ASN A 258 13.98 -3.55 -14.32
N ASN A 259 13.40 -2.87 -15.31
CA ASN A 259 12.06 -2.32 -15.24
C ASN A 259 11.01 -3.21 -15.97
N ASP A 260 11.25 -4.51 -16.13
CA ASP A 260 10.22 -5.44 -16.59
C ASP A 260 9.16 -5.63 -15.49
N LYS A 261 8.05 -4.90 -15.63
CA LYS A 261 6.99 -4.84 -14.63
C LYS A 261 6.32 -6.20 -14.42
N ARG A 262 5.98 -6.90 -15.51
CA ARG A 262 5.23 -8.16 -15.43
C ARG A 262 6.05 -9.24 -14.72
N ALA A 263 7.27 -9.48 -15.19
CA ALA A 263 8.16 -10.42 -14.53
C ALA A 263 8.47 -10.00 -13.08
N GLY A 264 8.52 -8.69 -12.81
CA GLY A 264 8.74 -8.16 -11.48
C GLY A 264 7.60 -8.47 -10.51
N PHE A 265 6.35 -8.25 -10.91
CA PHE A 265 5.19 -8.59 -10.07
C PHE A 265 5.13 -10.07 -9.72
N ASP A 266 5.35 -10.95 -10.71
CA ASP A 266 5.37 -12.40 -10.50
C ASP A 266 6.48 -12.85 -9.55
N ARG A 267 7.65 -12.20 -9.61
CA ARG A 267 8.79 -12.49 -8.73
C ARG A 267 8.50 -12.05 -7.29
N VAL A 268 8.04 -10.82 -7.07
CA VAL A 268 7.68 -10.34 -5.74
C VAL A 268 6.59 -11.22 -5.13
N ALA A 269 5.56 -11.60 -5.90
CA ALA A 269 4.52 -12.51 -5.46
C ALA A 269 5.09 -13.86 -4.98
N ARG A 270 6.06 -14.46 -5.72
CA ARG A 270 6.73 -15.68 -5.29
C ARG A 270 7.50 -15.52 -3.99
N TYR A 271 8.23 -14.42 -3.82
CA TYR A 271 9.01 -14.15 -2.62
C TYR A 271 8.15 -13.91 -1.38
N LEU A 272 6.93 -13.39 -1.58
CA LEU A 272 5.92 -13.23 -0.52
C LEU A 272 5.15 -14.53 -0.25
N THR A 273 5.06 -15.46 -1.21
CA THR A 273 4.31 -16.70 -1.00
C THR A 273 4.99 -17.57 0.05
N THR A 274 4.22 -17.99 1.05
CA THR A 274 4.69 -18.88 2.11
C THR A 274 4.74 -20.33 1.63
N ASP A 275 5.76 -21.06 2.06
CA ASP A 275 5.86 -22.50 1.90
C ASP A 275 4.92 -23.23 2.91
N LYS A 276 4.92 -24.58 2.88
CA LYS A 276 4.11 -25.43 3.76
C LYS A 276 4.44 -25.26 5.25
N ASN A 277 5.61 -24.69 5.58
CA ASN A 277 6.08 -24.45 6.93
C ASN A 277 5.84 -23.00 7.38
N GLY A 278 5.20 -22.18 6.53
CA GLY A 278 4.96 -20.76 6.78
C GLY A 278 6.19 -19.87 6.54
N HIS A 279 7.22 -20.34 5.84
CA HIS A 279 8.39 -19.53 5.49
C HIS A 279 8.19 -18.80 4.16
N CYS A 280 8.58 -17.52 4.11
CA CYS A 280 8.63 -16.71 2.91
C CYS A 280 10.05 -16.13 2.73
N GLN A 281 10.38 -15.77 1.49
CA GLN A 281 11.71 -15.25 1.17
C GLN A 281 11.84 -13.73 1.29
N LEU A 282 10.73 -12.98 1.33
CA LEU A 282 10.73 -11.53 1.51
C LEU A 282 10.12 -11.15 2.85
N LYS A 283 10.92 -10.46 3.67
CA LYS A 283 10.56 -10.02 5.02
C LYS A 283 10.91 -8.56 5.24
N PHE A 284 10.15 -7.91 6.10
CA PHE A 284 10.31 -6.51 6.46
C PHE A 284 10.56 -6.39 7.96
N PHE A 285 11.47 -5.52 8.35
CA PHE A 285 11.70 -5.27 9.78
C PHE A 285 10.59 -4.38 10.35
N ASP A 286 10.13 -4.72 11.55
CA ASP A 286 9.19 -3.89 12.32
C ASP A 286 9.94 -2.66 12.87
N VAL A 287 10.12 -1.67 12.02
CA VAL A 287 10.72 -0.37 12.35
C VAL A 287 9.78 0.76 11.96
N ARG A 288 9.89 1.88 12.68
CA ARG A 288 8.96 3.01 12.53
C ARG A 288 8.80 3.49 11.09
N ASN A 289 9.87 3.54 10.32
CA ASN A 289 9.87 4.07 8.96
C ASN A 289 9.19 3.11 7.95
N MET A 290 9.07 1.82 8.28
CA MET A 290 8.52 0.81 7.38
C MET A 290 7.02 1.00 7.12
N GLY A 291 6.32 1.77 7.94
CA GLY A 291 4.87 1.99 7.83
C GLY A 291 4.42 2.45 6.43
N PHE A 292 5.19 3.30 5.75
CA PHE A 292 4.88 3.75 4.38
C PHE A 292 4.86 2.58 3.37
N LEU A 293 5.85 1.70 3.43
CA LEU A 293 5.93 0.53 2.56
C LEU A 293 4.81 -0.47 2.88
N LEU A 294 4.52 -0.70 4.16
CA LEU A 294 3.46 -1.60 4.59
C LEU A 294 2.07 -1.08 4.16
N ASP A 295 1.85 0.22 4.24
CA ASP A 295 0.63 0.85 3.72
C ASP A 295 0.52 0.69 2.20
N GLU A 296 1.62 0.89 1.45
CA GLU A 296 1.62 0.71 0.00
C GLU A 296 1.32 -0.73 -0.41
N ILE A 297 1.97 -1.74 0.18
CA ILE A 297 1.77 -3.14 -0.20
C ILE A 297 0.34 -3.60 0.07
N MET A 298 -0.27 -3.14 1.16
CA MET A 298 -1.66 -3.45 1.52
C MET A 298 -2.68 -2.76 0.62
N ASP A 299 -2.35 -1.58 0.08
CA ASP A 299 -3.24 -0.81 -0.79
C ASP A 299 -2.92 -0.97 -2.29
N TYR A 300 -1.88 -1.77 -2.66
CA TYR A 300 -1.42 -1.90 -4.04
C TYR A 300 -2.38 -2.75 -4.87
N LYS A 301 -3.12 -2.11 -5.79
CA LYS A 301 -4.25 -2.70 -6.53
C LYS A 301 -4.05 -2.65 -8.03
N TRP A 302 -4.58 -3.64 -8.73
CA TRP A 302 -4.71 -3.61 -10.18
C TRP A 302 -5.74 -2.55 -10.62
N LYS A 303 -5.51 -1.93 -11.77
CA LYS A 303 -6.51 -1.03 -12.38
C LYS A 303 -7.76 -1.82 -12.75
N GLU A 304 -8.91 -1.33 -12.33
CA GLU A 304 -10.19 -1.87 -12.81
C GLU A 304 -10.34 -1.59 -14.30
N LEU A 305 -10.66 -2.62 -15.08
CA LEU A 305 -11.01 -2.45 -16.49
C LEU A 305 -12.37 -1.78 -16.57
N LYS A 306 -12.45 -0.60 -17.17
CA LYS A 306 -13.74 0.05 -17.45
C LYS A 306 -14.63 -0.89 -18.25
N HIS A 307 -15.87 -1.06 -17.80
CA HIS A 307 -16.89 -1.83 -18.52
C HIS A 307 -16.95 -1.43 -19.99
N GLY A 308 -16.69 -2.37 -20.90
CA GLY A 308 -16.81 -2.15 -22.35
C GLY A 308 -15.62 -2.58 -23.21
N HIS A 309 -14.46 -2.89 -22.63
CA HIS A 309 -13.36 -3.50 -23.38
C HIS A 309 -13.29 -5.01 -23.10
N SER A 310 -13.23 -5.81 -24.18
CA SER A 310 -13.15 -7.25 -24.07
C SER A 310 -11.94 -7.63 -23.19
N GLN A 311 -12.16 -8.48 -22.21
CA GLN A 311 -11.20 -8.96 -21.18
C GLN A 311 -9.88 -9.55 -21.72
N LYS A 312 -9.65 -9.55 -23.02
CA LYS A 312 -8.51 -10.27 -23.65
C LYS A 312 -7.32 -9.40 -24.04
N SER A 313 -7.32 -8.07 -23.86
CA SER A 313 -6.30 -7.23 -24.51
C SER A 313 -5.76 -6.04 -23.72
N ALA A 314 -6.15 -5.80 -22.47
CA ALA A 314 -5.55 -4.75 -21.65
C ALA A 314 -4.44 -5.37 -20.77
N PRO A 315 -3.22 -4.79 -20.76
CA PRO A 315 -2.22 -5.21 -19.79
C PRO A 315 -2.74 -4.95 -18.37
N GLU A 316 -2.63 -5.94 -17.50
CA GLU A 316 -2.85 -5.77 -16.07
C GLU A 316 -1.77 -4.83 -15.54
N GLU A 317 -2.14 -3.57 -15.33
CA GLU A 317 -1.28 -2.56 -14.70
C GLU A 317 -1.84 -2.19 -13.33
N PRO A 318 -0.99 -2.03 -12.31
CA PRO A 318 -1.44 -1.48 -11.04
C PRO A 318 -1.91 -0.02 -11.17
N VAL A 319 -2.71 0.41 -10.22
CA VAL A 319 -3.04 1.83 -10.05
C VAL A 319 -1.75 2.55 -9.66
N LYS A 320 -1.35 3.53 -10.48
CA LYS A 320 -0.21 4.40 -10.18
C LYS A 320 -0.61 5.43 -9.11
N LYS A 321 -0.58 5.01 -7.86
CA LYS A 321 -0.81 5.88 -6.71
C LYS A 321 -0.09 5.26 -5.52
N ASN A 322 0.86 5.98 -4.95
CA ASN A 322 1.66 5.51 -3.82
C ASN A 322 2.27 4.12 -4.11
N ASP A 323 3.07 4.00 -5.17
CA ASP A 323 3.67 2.73 -5.61
C ASP A 323 5.22 2.77 -5.57
N HIS A 324 5.80 3.82 -4.98
CA HIS A 324 7.23 4.09 -5.00
C HIS A 324 8.05 3.07 -4.18
N ALA A 325 7.58 2.70 -2.99
CA ALA A 325 8.23 1.67 -2.19
C ALA A 325 8.08 0.29 -2.83
N MET A 326 6.94 0.01 -3.46
CA MET A 326 6.70 -1.24 -4.18
C MET A 326 7.52 -1.34 -5.47
N ASP A 327 7.79 -0.22 -6.16
CA ASP A 327 8.72 -0.21 -7.27
C ASP A 327 10.16 -0.50 -6.81
N CYS A 328 10.61 0.05 -5.66
CA CYS A 328 11.90 -0.33 -5.05
C CYS A 328 11.95 -1.83 -4.70
N VAL A 329 10.92 -2.40 -4.08
CA VAL A 329 10.84 -3.85 -3.80
C VAL A 329 10.95 -4.67 -5.08
N ARG A 330 10.28 -4.25 -6.15
CA ARG A 330 10.33 -4.92 -7.45
C ARG A 330 11.73 -4.88 -8.06
N TYR A 331 12.42 -3.74 -8.03
CA TYR A 331 13.79 -3.61 -8.49
C TYR A 331 14.75 -4.48 -7.69
N LEU A 332 14.61 -4.51 -6.38
CA LEU A 332 15.39 -5.35 -5.48
C LEU A 332 15.27 -6.83 -5.83
N VAL A 333 14.05 -7.35 -5.92
CA VAL A 333 13.82 -8.76 -6.23
C VAL A 333 14.36 -9.14 -7.63
N HIS A 334 14.23 -8.24 -8.60
CA HIS A 334 14.84 -8.42 -9.91
C HIS A 334 16.36 -8.57 -9.84
N ALA A 335 17.02 -7.72 -9.05
CA ALA A 335 18.47 -7.73 -8.91
C ALA A 335 18.95 -9.02 -8.22
N VAL A 336 18.28 -9.42 -7.13
CA VAL A 336 18.61 -10.64 -6.38
C VAL A 336 18.46 -11.90 -7.23
N GLU A 337 17.42 -12.00 -8.06
CA GLU A 337 17.26 -13.14 -8.97
C GLU A 337 18.21 -13.11 -10.15
N GLY A 338 18.49 -11.92 -10.69
CA GLY A 338 19.38 -11.74 -11.83
C GLY A 338 20.87 -11.89 -11.50
N SER A 339 21.23 -11.93 -10.22
CA SER A 339 22.62 -11.97 -9.75
C SER A 339 23.28 -13.36 -9.84
N ASN A 340 23.21 -14.00 -11.01
CA ASN A 340 24.10 -15.13 -11.38
C ASN A 340 25.45 -14.65 -11.94
N LYS A 341 25.69 -13.34 -11.96
CA LYS A 341 26.98 -12.75 -12.42
C LYS A 341 27.95 -12.66 -11.25
N PRO A 342 29.27 -12.93 -11.46
CA PRO A 342 30.27 -12.64 -10.45
C PRO A 342 30.20 -11.15 -10.11
N LYS A 343 30.09 -10.86 -8.82
CA LYS A 343 29.93 -9.51 -8.27
C LYS A 343 30.95 -8.53 -8.87
N ARG A 344 30.47 -7.50 -9.57
CA ARG A 344 31.22 -6.25 -9.69
C ARG A 344 31.14 -5.57 -8.32
N ARG A 345 32.28 -5.44 -7.66
CA ARG A 345 32.40 -4.66 -6.44
C ARG A 345 32.17 -3.20 -6.82
N SER A 346 30.97 -2.70 -6.59
CA SER A 346 30.72 -1.26 -6.53
C SER A 346 31.30 -0.79 -5.20
N SER A 347 32.46 -0.16 -5.22
CA SER A 347 33.09 0.37 -4.01
C SER A 347 32.47 1.75 -3.74
N TYR A 348 31.67 1.87 -2.68
CA TYR A 348 31.42 3.16 -2.05
C TYR A 348 32.78 3.75 -1.62
N LYS A 349 33.23 4.75 -2.33
CA LYS A 349 34.40 5.52 -1.95
C LYS A 349 33.92 6.62 -1.02
N THR A 350 34.19 6.50 0.28
CA THR A 350 33.95 7.59 1.24
C THR A 350 34.49 8.89 0.62
N PRO A 351 33.65 9.89 0.34
CA PRO A 351 34.10 11.14 -0.24
C PRO A 351 35.19 11.77 0.61
N SER A 352 36.25 12.26 -0.01
CA SER A 352 37.42 12.87 0.67
C SER A 352 37.06 14.16 1.44
N PHE A 353 35.86 14.65 1.29
CA PHE A 353 35.35 15.85 1.97
C PHE A 353 35.21 15.68 3.49
N PHE A 354 34.94 14.48 4.01
CA PHE A 354 34.79 14.24 5.44
C PHE A 354 36.08 14.06 6.23
N LYS A 355 37.26 14.11 5.60
CA LYS A 355 38.56 14.11 6.31
C LYS A 355 38.97 15.46 6.90
N ARG A 356 38.13 16.52 6.82
CA ARG A 356 38.54 17.90 7.22
C ARG A 356 37.93 18.47 8.48
N THR A 357 37.15 17.74 9.27
CA THR A 357 36.50 18.32 10.47
C THR A 357 36.93 17.74 11.82
N THR A 358 38.01 16.98 11.92
CA THR A 358 38.55 16.54 13.22
C THR A 358 39.84 17.29 13.64
N SER A 359 40.11 18.49 13.17
CA SER A 359 41.28 19.28 13.58
C SER A 359 40.94 20.68 14.09
N TRP A 360 39.89 20.82 14.89
CA TRP A 360 39.59 22.03 15.64
C TRP A 360 39.28 21.69 17.11
N MET A 361 40.24 21.06 17.79
CA MET A 361 40.38 21.10 19.26
C MET A 361 41.87 20.91 19.57
N GLY A 362 42.57 21.99 19.77
CA GLY A 362 43.98 21.96 20.18
C GLY A 362 44.65 23.31 20.07
N THR A 363 44.33 24.19 20.98
CA THR A 363 45.18 25.05 21.85
C THR A 363 44.28 25.92 22.72
#